data_f872e54f88e04d1ac845d47e0e296b7b
#
_entry.id   f872e54f88e04d1ac845d47e0e296b7b
#
_cell.length_a   1.000
_cell.length_b   1.000
_cell.length_c   1.000
_cell.angle_alpha   90.00
_cell.angle_beta   90.00
_cell.angle_gamma   90.00
#
_symmetry.space_group_name_H-M   'P 1'
#
loop_
_entity.id
_entity.type
_entity.pdbx_description
1 polymer ?
#
loop_
_entity_poly.entity_id
_entity_poly.type
_entity_poly.pdbx_seq_one_letter_code
_entity_poly.pdbx_strand_id
1 'polypeptide(L)'
;MGISQFSLCKPIITIVLFSTILLLSQSNLKNAQAADDLWYVGDGAKKDMYVTYRVQEQDTNSGRPFIMTIYFKDYNSTGHYWVAPTFVVDEGRVINGTLNLSDLDLTALGSSKIPQEMNVYRSGYTSSLKWLSSFVTKPGQSLTAPYWGKIASIGGSPISPSGKATVTVPAGTFDTTKIAWHKGVDNFIYIKDGFPYPIKAKTFADITTGNPPVQFAFDLLATGQGQPKQPESKSEIPVPPLEQRTERGTYIISLTWEPVTIKTGNNTKFGIIFYDDKKNLETEVGYNFAVVDSKGQLVFGKDNQLSNDGTAVQNVIFQNPGPATVKVLITTAGSGSPSNFVETGQFGIVVQ
;
A
#
# COMPACT_ATOMS: atom_id res chain seq x y z
N MET A 1 98.73 -6.70 7.15
CA MET A 1 98.30 -6.80 5.74
C MET A 1 97.06 -7.70 5.71
N GLY A 2 95.92 -7.23 5.64
CA GLY A 2 94.71 -8.01 5.67
C GLY A 2 93.56 -7.22 4.99
N ILE A 3 93.04 -7.77 3.98
CA ILE A 3 92.04 -7.15 3.13
C ILE A 3 90.66 -7.60 3.61
N SER A 4 89.82 -6.62 3.88
CA SER A 4 88.41 -6.78 4.24
C SER A 4 87.57 -7.21 3.07
N GLN A 5 86.69 -8.19 3.27
CA GLN A 5 85.62 -8.52 2.29
C GLN A 5 84.30 -7.86 2.79
N PHE A 6 83.78 -6.97 2.01
CA PHE A 6 82.45 -6.46 2.14
C PHE A 6 81.39 -7.42 1.55
N SER A 7 80.49 -7.84 2.37
CA SER A 7 79.33 -8.59 1.95
C SER A 7 78.16 -7.63 1.67
N LEU A 8 77.90 -7.42 0.42
CA LEU A 8 76.67 -6.66 -0.06
C LEU A 8 75.68 -7.73 -0.55
N CYS A 9 74.71 -8.04 0.32
CA CYS A 9 73.44 -8.67 -0.15
C CYS A 9 72.41 -8.79 0.96
N LYS A 10 71.75 -7.71 1.33
CA LYS A 10 70.57 -7.81 2.24
C LYS A 10 69.42 -6.80 2.08
N PRO A 11 69.27 -5.92 1.09
CA PRO A 11 68.03 -5.14 1.03
C PRO A 11 66.98 -5.56 -0.03
N ILE A 12 67.28 -6.50 -0.94
CA ILE A 12 66.34 -6.75 -2.07
C ILE A 12 65.17 -7.69 -1.72
N ILE A 13 65.33 -8.58 -0.72
CA ILE A 13 64.29 -9.56 -0.36
C ILE A 13 63.17 -8.95 0.42
N THR A 14 63.40 -7.88 1.21
CA THR A 14 62.40 -7.25 2.07
C THR A 14 61.40 -6.41 1.26
N ILE A 15 61.81 -5.81 0.15
CA ILE A 15 60.94 -4.98 -0.68
C ILE A 15 59.97 -5.82 -1.53
N VAL A 16 60.40 -7.01 -1.96
CA VAL A 16 59.53 -7.92 -2.75
C VAL A 16 58.45 -8.55 -1.89
N LEU A 17 58.72 -8.86 -0.61
CA LEU A 17 57.69 -9.39 0.30
C LEU A 17 56.65 -8.34 0.67
N PHE A 18 57.02 -7.06 0.80
CA PHE A 18 56.06 -6.00 1.12
C PHE A 18 55.14 -5.65 -0.06
N SER A 19 55.61 -5.73 -1.29
CA SER A 19 54.80 -5.51 -2.50
C SER A 19 53.83 -6.66 -2.80
N THR A 20 54.17 -7.91 -2.48
CA THR A 20 53.24 -9.05 -2.64
C THR A 20 52.16 -9.09 -1.58
N ILE A 21 52.41 -8.64 -0.34
CA ILE A 21 51.39 -8.51 0.71
C ILE A 21 50.40 -7.38 0.38
N LEU A 22 50.86 -6.29 -0.23
CA LEU A 22 49.99 -5.18 -0.63
C LEU A 22 49.11 -5.55 -1.84
N LEU A 23 49.57 -6.40 -2.75
CA LEU A 23 48.80 -6.89 -3.89
C LEU A 23 47.76 -7.96 -3.49
N LEU A 24 48.03 -8.76 -2.47
CA LEU A 24 47.07 -9.73 -1.93
C LEU A 24 45.96 -9.08 -1.07
N SER A 25 46.24 -7.94 -0.47
CA SER A 25 45.21 -7.20 0.28
C SER A 25 44.22 -6.45 -0.64
N GLN A 26 44.61 -6.09 -1.86
CA GLN A 26 43.71 -5.42 -2.80
C GLN A 26 42.79 -6.38 -3.56
N SER A 27 43.16 -7.67 -3.70
CA SER A 27 42.28 -8.67 -4.32
C SER A 27 41.12 -9.13 -3.42
N ASN A 28 41.28 -9.02 -2.10
CA ASN A 28 40.20 -9.36 -1.15
C ASN A 28 39.21 -8.22 -0.89
N LEU A 29 39.56 -6.98 -1.24
CA LEU A 29 38.64 -5.83 -1.10
C LEU A 29 37.62 -5.74 -2.24
N LYS A 30 37.85 -6.36 -3.39
CA LYS A 30 36.90 -6.37 -4.51
C LYS A 30 35.82 -7.44 -4.41
N ASN A 31 36.02 -8.50 -3.64
CA ASN A 31 35.05 -9.58 -3.52
C ASN A 31 34.07 -9.43 -2.31
N ALA A 32 34.35 -8.52 -1.37
CA ALA A 32 33.49 -8.28 -0.24
C ALA A 32 32.34 -7.28 -0.54
N GLN A 33 32.44 -6.54 -1.65
CA GLN A 33 31.47 -5.49 -1.99
C GLN A 33 30.35 -5.95 -2.93
N ALA A 34 30.41 -7.18 -3.44
CA ALA A 34 29.45 -7.70 -4.40
C ALA A 34 28.32 -8.56 -3.78
N ALA A 35 28.40 -8.85 -2.47
CA ALA A 35 27.41 -9.70 -1.79
C ALA A 35 26.28 -8.91 -1.09
N ASP A 36 26.43 -7.60 -0.88
CA ASP A 36 25.55 -6.80 -0.01
C ASP A 36 24.51 -5.95 -0.77
N ASP A 37 24.40 -6.07 -2.09
CA ASP A 37 23.56 -5.19 -2.92
C ASP A 37 22.30 -5.88 -3.48
N LEU A 38 21.98 -7.08 -2.99
CA LEU A 38 20.79 -7.82 -3.42
C LEU A 38 19.62 -7.57 -2.48
N TRP A 39 18.57 -7.01 -3.01
CA TRP A 39 17.32 -6.79 -2.25
C TRP A 39 16.21 -7.71 -2.76
N TYR A 40 15.36 -8.18 -1.86
CA TYR A 40 14.11 -8.91 -2.15
C TYR A 40 13.02 -8.49 -1.18
N VAL A 41 11.75 -8.77 -1.49
CA VAL A 41 10.64 -8.52 -0.57
C VAL A 41 10.76 -9.44 0.64
N GLY A 42 11.07 -8.85 1.79
CA GLY A 42 11.42 -9.57 3.03
C GLY A 42 12.85 -9.36 3.49
N ASP A 43 13.69 -8.70 2.66
CA ASP A 43 15.06 -8.37 3.05
C ASP A 43 15.07 -7.52 4.33
N GLY A 44 15.95 -7.86 5.27
CA GLY A 44 16.04 -7.14 6.54
C GLY A 44 14.87 -7.36 7.52
N ALA A 45 13.90 -8.25 7.23
CA ALA A 45 12.88 -8.64 8.21
C ALA A 45 13.54 -9.26 9.45
N LYS A 46 13.16 -8.78 10.64
CA LYS A 46 13.75 -9.20 11.92
C LYS A 46 12.66 -9.49 12.93
N LYS A 47 12.94 -10.42 13.85
CA LYS A 47 12.09 -10.63 15.02
C LYS A 47 11.89 -9.31 15.78
N ASP A 48 10.68 -9.11 16.26
CA ASP A 48 10.22 -7.94 16.99
C ASP A 48 10.17 -6.63 16.17
N MET A 49 10.41 -6.68 14.86
CA MET A 49 10.21 -5.54 13.97
C MET A 49 8.73 -5.37 13.64
N TYR A 50 8.27 -4.13 13.54
CA TYR A 50 6.97 -3.81 12.93
C TYR A 50 7.08 -2.73 11.87
N VAL A 51 6.11 -2.76 10.95
CA VAL A 51 5.91 -1.74 9.92
C VAL A 51 4.44 -1.35 9.88
N THR A 52 4.15 -0.07 9.68
CA THR A 52 2.80 0.46 9.49
C THR A 52 2.74 1.25 8.19
N TYR A 53 1.82 0.91 7.32
CA TYR A 53 1.61 1.55 6.02
C TYR A 53 0.22 2.15 5.92
N ARG A 54 0.11 3.30 5.24
CA ARG A 54 -1.12 3.70 4.59
C ARG A 54 -1.11 3.08 3.20
N VAL A 55 -2.13 2.30 2.88
CA VAL A 55 -2.26 1.58 1.62
C VAL A 55 -3.53 2.05 0.93
N GLN A 56 -3.43 2.35 -0.35
CA GLN A 56 -4.55 2.56 -1.25
C GLN A 56 -4.35 1.63 -2.45
N GLU A 57 -5.37 0.89 -2.83
CA GLU A 57 -5.35 -0.03 -3.96
C GLU A 57 -6.71 0.03 -4.65
N GLN A 58 -6.69 0.14 -5.98
CA GLN A 58 -7.87 0.47 -6.79
C GLN A 58 -9.03 -0.52 -6.60
N ASP A 59 -8.72 -1.82 -6.59
CA ASP A 59 -9.70 -2.91 -6.55
C ASP A 59 -10.02 -3.39 -5.12
N THR A 60 -9.36 -2.78 -4.12
CA THR A 60 -9.49 -3.12 -2.71
C THR A 60 -10.16 -1.98 -1.94
N ASN A 61 -11.09 -2.33 -1.05
CA ASN A 61 -11.77 -1.37 -0.18
C ASN A 61 -12.40 -0.22 -0.96
N SER A 62 -12.85 -0.47 -2.20
CA SER A 62 -13.40 0.54 -3.12
C SER A 62 -12.43 1.70 -3.42
N GLY A 63 -11.14 1.40 -3.52
CA GLY A 63 -10.10 2.40 -3.76
C GLY A 63 -9.81 3.31 -2.56
N ARG A 64 -10.48 3.11 -1.40
CA ARG A 64 -10.24 3.91 -0.19
C ARG A 64 -8.96 3.47 0.51
N PRO A 65 -8.18 4.42 1.06
CA PRO A 65 -7.00 4.08 1.83
C PRO A 65 -7.36 3.44 3.16
N PHE A 66 -6.53 2.50 3.60
CA PHE A 66 -6.56 1.91 4.94
C PHE A 66 -5.15 1.91 5.55
N ILE A 67 -5.06 1.70 6.85
CA ILE A 67 -3.77 1.56 7.55
C ILE A 67 -3.57 0.10 7.90
N MET A 68 -2.40 -0.44 7.59
CA MET A 68 -2.04 -1.83 7.89
C MET A 68 -0.74 -1.87 8.68
N THR A 69 -0.77 -2.53 9.84
CA THR A 69 0.42 -2.79 10.66
C THR A 69 0.73 -4.27 10.66
N ILE A 70 1.97 -4.61 10.35
CA ILE A 70 2.51 -5.97 10.31
C ILE A 70 3.63 -6.05 11.35
N TYR A 71 3.52 -7.00 12.28
CA TYR A 71 4.50 -7.22 13.34
C TYR A 71 5.16 -8.59 13.18
N PHE A 72 6.46 -8.63 12.89
CA PHE A 72 7.25 -9.86 12.76
C PHE A 72 7.56 -10.44 14.14
N LYS A 73 6.58 -11.13 14.74
CA LYS A 73 6.63 -11.62 16.12
C LYS A 73 7.64 -12.74 16.29
N ASP A 74 7.53 -13.78 15.49
CA ASP A 74 8.35 -14.98 15.57
C ASP A 74 8.64 -15.55 14.19
N TYR A 75 9.77 -16.24 14.06
CA TYR A 75 10.13 -16.98 12.86
C TYR A 75 10.02 -18.48 13.09
N ASN A 76 9.23 -19.16 12.26
CA ASN A 76 9.13 -20.62 12.27
C ASN A 76 10.16 -21.19 11.30
N SER A 77 11.28 -21.69 11.84
CA SER A 77 12.39 -22.25 11.05
C SER A 77 12.04 -23.55 10.36
N THR A 78 11.12 -24.33 10.89
CA THR A 78 10.68 -25.59 10.25
C THR A 78 9.75 -25.34 9.08
N GLY A 79 8.86 -24.35 9.20
CA GLY A 79 7.90 -24.00 8.16
C GLY A 79 8.37 -22.89 7.21
N HIS A 80 9.53 -22.31 7.46
CA HIS A 80 10.11 -21.21 6.66
C HIS A 80 9.15 -20.01 6.50
N TYR A 81 8.58 -19.54 7.61
CA TYR A 81 7.69 -18.38 7.60
C TYR A 81 7.77 -17.54 8.89
N TRP A 82 7.40 -16.29 8.75
CA TRP A 82 7.17 -15.37 9.85
C TRP A 82 5.75 -15.49 10.39
N VAL A 83 5.59 -15.59 11.70
CA VAL A 83 4.31 -15.40 12.38
C VAL A 83 4.14 -13.91 12.62
N ALA A 84 3.22 -13.29 11.89
CA ALA A 84 3.05 -11.85 11.85
C ALA A 84 1.63 -11.42 12.29
N PRO A 85 1.39 -11.18 13.60
CA PRO A 85 0.21 -10.47 14.04
C PRO A 85 0.05 -9.17 13.24
N THR A 86 -1.13 -9.00 12.67
CA THR A 86 -1.43 -7.92 11.76
C THR A 86 -2.75 -7.29 12.16
N PHE A 87 -2.82 -5.97 12.13
CA PHE A 87 -4.08 -5.27 12.27
C PHE A 87 -4.24 -4.21 11.19
N VAL A 88 -5.50 -4.01 10.83
CA VAL A 88 -5.93 -3.01 9.86
C VAL A 88 -6.80 -1.99 10.58
N VAL A 89 -6.59 -0.73 10.27
CA VAL A 89 -7.49 0.37 10.68
C VAL A 89 -8.14 0.93 9.43
N ASP A 90 -9.45 0.83 9.36
CA ASP A 90 -10.26 1.37 8.28
C ASP A 90 -11.46 2.12 8.89
N GLU A 91 -11.54 3.43 8.65
CA GLU A 91 -12.58 4.31 9.19
C GLU A 91 -12.80 4.16 10.72
N GLY A 92 -11.69 4.07 11.47
CA GLY A 92 -11.73 3.91 12.94
C GLY A 92 -12.01 2.48 13.41
N ARG A 93 -12.40 1.56 12.54
CA ARG A 93 -12.57 0.14 12.85
C ARG A 93 -11.24 -0.58 12.82
N VAL A 94 -10.97 -1.40 13.83
CA VAL A 94 -9.74 -2.19 13.94
C VAL A 94 -10.06 -3.66 13.70
N ILE A 95 -9.43 -4.25 12.69
CA ILE A 95 -9.55 -5.66 12.31
C ILE A 95 -8.22 -6.35 12.60
N ASN A 96 -8.26 -7.43 13.37
CA ASN A 96 -7.07 -8.15 13.81
C ASN A 96 -6.98 -9.54 13.18
N GLY A 97 -5.76 -9.96 12.88
CA GLY A 97 -5.47 -11.30 12.42
C GLY A 97 -4.00 -11.64 12.58
N THR A 98 -3.63 -12.86 12.21
CA THR A 98 -2.23 -13.27 12.15
C THR A 98 -1.94 -13.80 10.76
N LEU A 99 -1.06 -13.13 10.04
CA LEU A 99 -0.51 -13.61 8.79
C LEU A 99 0.68 -14.54 9.08
N ASN A 100 0.77 -15.65 8.36
CA ASN A 100 1.98 -16.42 8.24
C ASN A 100 2.62 -16.06 6.90
N LEU A 101 3.76 -15.38 6.94
CA LEU A 101 4.41 -14.81 5.76
C LEU A 101 5.63 -15.65 5.38
N SER A 102 5.67 -16.15 4.15
CA SER A 102 6.83 -16.87 3.61
C SER A 102 8.11 -16.06 3.77
N ASP A 103 9.21 -16.70 4.11
CA ASP A 103 10.52 -16.04 4.19
C ASP A 103 11.18 -15.80 2.83
N LEU A 104 10.58 -16.32 1.77
CA LEU A 104 11.09 -16.13 0.40
C LEU A 104 10.63 -14.80 -0.21
N ASP A 105 9.40 -14.38 0.09
CA ASP A 105 8.75 -13.29 -0.63
C ASP A 105 7.64 -12.60 0.16
N LEU A 106 7.49 -12.92 1.44
CA LEU A 106 6.42 -12.46 2.34
C LEU A 106 4.99 -12.75 1.82
N THR A 107 4.80 -13.77 0.99
CA THR A 107 3.47 -14.25 0.63
C THR A 107 2.72 -14.74 1.88
N ALA A 108 1.47 -14.31 2.04
CA ALA A 108 0.61 -14.81 3.11
C ALA A 108 0.19 -16.26 2.82
N LEU A 109 0.60 -17.19 3.67
CA LEU A 109 0.35 -18.61 3.54
C LEU A 109 -1.09 -18.96 3.92
N GLY A 110 -1.59 -20.10 3.43
CA GLY A 110 -2.92 -20.63 3.77
C GLY A 110 -3.10 -20.97 5.25
N SER A 111 -1.99 -21.15 5.99
CA SER A 111 -1.99 -21.32 7.45
C SER A 111 -2.23 -20.04 8.25
N SER A 112 -2.39 -18.88 7.59
CA SER A 112 -2.71 -17.60 8.22
C SER A 112 -4.05 -17.66 8.95
N LYS A 113 -4.12 -17.09 10.16
CA LYS A 113 -5.33 -17.04 10.98
C LYS A 113 -5.92 -15.64 10.92
N ILE A 114 -6.75 -15.38 9.94
CA ILE A 114 -7.40 -14.09 9.71
C ILE A 114 -8.93 -14.25 9.66
N PRO A 115 -9.71 -13.27 10.16
CA PRO A 115 -11.15 -13.26 9.97
C PRO A 115 -11.51 -12.99 8.50
N GLN A 116 -12.72 -13.39 8.09
CA GLN A 116 -13.18 -13.25 6.70
C GLN A 116 -13.12 -11.81 6.20
N GLU A 117 -13.46 -10.84 7.04
CA GLU A 117 -13.43 -9.42 6.74
C GLU A 117 -12.02 -8.88 6.44
N MET A 118 -10.97 -9.56 6.90
CA MET A 118 -9.59 -9.18 6.62
C MET A 118 -9.11 -9.59 5.21
N ASN A 119 -9.86 -10.44 4.50
CA ASN A 119 -9.44 -10.93 3.18
C ASN A 119 -9.29 -9.80 2.14
N VAL A 120 -10.16 -8.80 2.17
CA VAL A 120 -10.07 -7.64 1.28
C VAL A 120 -8.75 -6.90 1.46
N TYR A 121 -8.33 -6.69 2.71
CA TYR A 121 -7.06 -6.00 3.03
C TYR A 121 -5.83 -6.86 2.75
N ARG A 122 -5.94 -8.20 2.88
CA ARG A 122 -4.91 -9.13 2.42
C ARG A 122 -4.72 -9.05 0.91
N SER A 123 -5.79 -8.84 0.15
CA SER A 123 -5.69 -8.59 -1.29
C SER A 123 -4.96 -7.28 -1.58
N GLY A 124 -5.30 -6.19 -0.90
CA GLY A 124 -4.58 -4.92 -1.00
C GLY A 124 -3.10 -5.02 -0.62
N TYR A 125 -2.77 -5.78 0.42
CA TYR A 125 -1.39 -6.12 0.78
C TYR A 125 -0.65 -6.81 -0.37
N THR A 126 -1.28 -7.81 -1.00
CA THR A 126 -0.69 -8.56 -2.10
C THR A 126 -0.50 -7.70 -3.35
N SER A 127 -1.50 -6.89 -3.69
CA SER A 127 -1.47 -6.03 -4.88
C SER A 127 -0.56 -4.82 -4.74
N SER A 128 -0.16 -4.43 -3.55
CA SER A 128 0.65 -3.24 -3.28
C SER A 128 1.99 -3.55 -2.60
N LEU A 129 2.00 -3.83 -1.29
CA LEU A 129 3.23 -3.95 -0.51
C LEU A 129 4.14 -5.10 -0.97
N LYS A 130 3.55 -6.23 -1.36
CA LYS A 130 4.32 -7.38 -1.87
C LYS A 130 4.32 -7.51 -3.39
N TRP A 131 3.81 -6.54 -4.14
CA TRP A 131 3.70 -6.60 -5.60
C TRP A 131 5.02 -6.98 -6.29
N LEU A 132 6.14 -6.39 -5.85
CA LEU A 132 7.47 -6.69 -6.38
C LEU A 132 7.91 -8.14 -6.16
N SER A 133 7.35 -8.87 -5.20
CA SER A 133 7.75 -10.25 -4.93
C SER A 133 7.48 -11.21 -6.08
N SER A 134 6.59 -10.83 -7.02
CA SER A 134 6.35 -11.65 -8.22
C SER A 134 7.58 -11.83 -9.11
N PHE A 135 8.63 -11.01 -8.92
CA PHE A 135 9.90 -11.09 -9.68
C PHE A 135 11.13 -10.68 -8.88
N VAL A 136 10.98 -10.30 -7.61
CA VAL A 136 12.10 -10.00 -6.69
C VAL A 136 11.94 -10.84 -5.42
N THR A 137 12.15 -12.16 -5.61
CA THR A 137 12.20 -13.13 -4.52
C THR A 137 13.64 -13.39 -4.11
N LYS A 138 13.85 -13.99 -2.94
CA LYS A 138 15.17 -14.45 -2.49
C LYS A 138 15.85 -15.35 -3.55
N PRO A 139 17.13 -15.16 -3.93
CA PRO A 139 18.14 -14.33 -3.25
C PRO A 139 18.08 -12.84 -3.53
N GLY A 140 17.21 -12.34 -4.42
CA GLY A 140 17.05 -10.93 -4.67
C GLY A 140 17.57 -10.42 -6.00
N GLN A 141 17.43 -9.10 -6.22
CA GLN A 141 17.93 -8.38 -7.38
C GLN A 141 18.86 -7.25 -6.94
N SER A 142 19.90 -6.97 -7.71
CA SER A 142 20.82 -5.88 -7.41
C SER A 142 20.12 -4.52 -7.58
N LEU A 143 20.24 -3.66 -6.56
CA LEU A 143 19.74 -2.28 -6.60
C LEU A 143 20.54 -1.37 -7.54
N THR A 144 21.67 -1.85 -8.05
CA THR A 144 22.51 -1.16 -9.03
C THR A 144 22.44 -1.78 -10.43
N ALA A 145 21.66 -2.85 -10.61
CA ALA A 145 21.50 -3.48 -11.91
C ALA A 145 20.84 -2.52 -12.92
N PRO A 146 21.27 -2.51 -14.17
CA PRO A 146 20.66 -1.64 -15.20
C PRO A 146 19.26 -2.13 -15.61
N TYR A 147 18.88 -3.35 -15.24
CA TYR A 147 17.65 -3.97 -15.67
C TYR A 147 17.25 -5.14 -14.76
N TRP A 148 15.98 -5.19 -14.36
CA TRP A 148 15.42 -6.28 -13.54
C TRP A 148 14.54 -7.26 -14.32
N GLY A 149 14.08 -6.90 -15.50
CA GLY A 149 13.19 -7.70 -16.31
C GLY A 149 12.02 -6.90 -16.89
N LYS A 150 11.08 -7.61 -17.50
CA LYS A 150 9.84 -7.08 -18.02
C LYS A 150 8.67 -7.73 -17.29
N ILE A 151 7.67 -6.94 -16.91
CA ILE A 151 6.48 -7.43 -16.24
C ILE A 151 5.32 -7.44 -17.23
N ALA A 152 4.73 -8.61 -17.44
CA ALA A 152 3.59 -8.76 -18.35
C ALA A 152 2.38 -7.91 -17.92
N SER A 153 2.11 -7.82 -16.62
CA SER A 153 0.99 -7.06 -16.07
C SER A 153 1.09 -5.54 -16.29
N ILE A 154 2.26 -5.02 -16.66
CA ILE A 154 2.45 -3.62 -17.04
C ILE A 154 2.83 -3.47 -18.53
N GLY A 155 2.28 -4.36 -19.38
CA GLY A 155 2.46 -4.31 -20.83
C GLY A 155 3.89 -4.60 -21.31
N GLY A 156 4.66 -5.35 -20.52
CA GLY A 156 6.03 -5.72 -20.84
C GLY A 156 7.03 -4.57 -20.75
N SER A 157 6.68 -3.46 -20.09
CA SER A 157 7.61 -2.35 -19.84
C SER A 157 8.80 -2.82 -19.00
N PRO A 158 10.03 -2.38 -19.31
CA PRO A 158 11.19 -2.72 -18.50
C PRO A 158 11.10 -2.07 -17.14
N ILE A 159 11.46 -2.81 -16.10
CA ILE A 159 11.63 -2.31 -14.74
C ILE A 159 13.11 -2.27 -14.43
N SER A 160 13.57 -1.16 -13.89
CA SER A 160 14.97 -0.99 -13.51
C SER A 160 15.15 -0.01 -12.36
N PRO A 161 16.21 -0.17 -11.58
CA PRO A 161 16.72 0.90 -10.75
C PRO A 161 17.02 2.14 -11.59
N SER A 162 16.49 3.29 -11.18
CA SER A 162 16.65 4.57 -11.90
C SER A 162 17.50 5.60 -11.13
N GLY A 163 18.15 5.16 -10.04
CA GLY A 163 19.06 5.97 -9.25
C GLY A 163 18.70 6.06 -7.77
N LYS A 164 19.59 6.67 -7.01
CA LYS A 164 19.39 6.94 -5.58
C LYS A 164 18.48 8.15 -5.39
N ALA A 165 17.64 8.10 -4.36
CA ALA A 165 16.75 9.20 -4.00
C ALA A 165 16.52 9.23 -2.49
N THR A 166 16.53 10.41 -1.91
CA THR A 166 16.11 10.63 -0.51
C THR A 166 14.60 10.89 -0.49
N VAL A 167 13.85 10.10 0.27
CA VAL A 167 12.40 10.15 0.34
C VAL A 167 11.95 10.41 1.78
N THR A 168 11.07 11.37 1.96
CA THR A 168 10.43 11.65 3.24
C THR A 168 9.00 11.09 3.23
N VAL A 169 8.70 10.30 4.27
CA VAL A 169 7.39 9.75 4.60
C VAL A 169 7.10 10.00 6.08
N PRO A 170 5.89 9.77 6.61
CA PRO A 170 5.62 9.99 8.04
C PRO A 170 6.55 9.25 8.99
N ALA A 171 7.08 8.09 8.60
CA ALA A 171 8.05 7.33 9.40
C ALA A 171 9.45 7.98 9.47
N GLY A 172 9.74 8.97 8.64
CA GLY A 172 11.04 9.64 8.59
C GLY A 172 11.56 9.85 7.17
N THR A 173 12.85 10.20 7.08
CA THR A 173 13.55 10.39 5.82
C THR A 173 14.50 9.23 5.57
N PHE A 174 14.48 8.68 4.36
CA PHE A 174 15.20 7.48 3.97
C PHE A 174 15.98 7.68 2.68
N ASP A 175 17.22 7.21 2.67
CA ASP A 175 17.98 7.03 1.43
C ASP A 175 17.53 5.74 0.76
N THR A 176 17.10 5.83 -0.48
CA THR A 176 16.44 4.76 -1.22
C THR A 176 17.00 4.64 -2.63
N THR A 177 16.72 3.51 -3.27
CA THR A 177 16.83 3.36 -4.71
C THR A 177 15.43 3.47 -5.33
N LYS A 178 15.27 4.36 -6.29
CA LYS A 178 14.04 4.50 -7.06
C LYS A 178 13.99 3.40 -8.12
N ILE A 179 12.93 2.61 -8.11
CA ILE A 179 12.57 1.70 -9.19
C ILE A 179 11.46 2.37 -9.97
N ALA A 180 11.64 2.49 -11.28
CA ALA A 180 10.68 3.22 -12.11
C ALA A 180 10.40 2.50 -13.44
N TRP A 181 9.23 2.78 -13.98
CA TRP A 181 8.84 2.46 -15.35
C TRP A 181 7.87 3.52 -15.86
N HIS A 182 7.89 3.73 -17.16
CA HIS A 182 6.99 4.68 -17.82
C HIS A 182 5.93 3.92 -18.63
N LYS A 183 4.66 4.27 -18.42
CA LYS A 183 3.54 3.79 -19.22
C LYS A 183 2.46 4.87 -19.29
N GLY A 184 2.65 5.82 -20.22
CA GLY A 184 1.83 7.04 -20.29
C GLY A 184 2.13 8.04 -19.18
N VAL A 185 2.35 7.56 -17.96
CA VAL A 185 2.77 8.31 -16.78
C VAL A 185 3.92 7.59 -16.08
N ASP A 186 4.63 8.31 -15.23
CA ASP A 186 5.72 7.77 -14.43
C ASP A 186 5.18 7.01 -13.22
N ASN A 187 5.54 5.73 -13.16
CA ASN A 187 5.32 4.85 -12.02
C ASN A 187 6.61 4.71 -11.24
N PHE A 188 6.53 4.64 -9.92
CA PHE A 188 7.72 4.53 -9.09
C PHE A 188 7.48 3.80 -7.77
N ILE A 189 8.55 3.15 -7.30
CA ILE A 189 8.68 2.51 -5.99
C ILE A 189 10.04 2.88 -5.43
N TYR A 190 10.11 3.23 -4.16
CA TYR A 190 11.33 3.57 -3.44
C TYR A 190 11.71 2.46 -2.47
N ILE A 191 12.84 1.82 -2.70
CA ILE A 191 13.37 0.70 -1.94
C ILE A 191 14.53 1.16 -1.08
N LYS A 192 14.51 0.78 0.19
CA LYS A 192 15.66 0.91 1.09
C LYS A 192 16.29 -0.48 1.27
N ASP A 193 17.61 -0.54 1.08
CA ASP A 193 18.40 -1.73 1.36
C ASP A 193 18.27 -2.16 2.83
N GLY A 194 18.21 -3.47 3.08
CA GLY A 194 18.02 -4.03 4.42
C GLY A 194 16.66 -3.69 5.06
N PHE A 195 15.62 -3.41 4.24
CA PHE A 195 14.26 -3.13 4.71
C PHE A 195 13.22 -3.98 3.96
N PRO A 196 12.28 -4.66 4.64
CA PRO A 196 11.50 -5.76 4.06
C PRO A 196 10.48 -5.36 3.00
N TYR A 197 10.07 -4.11 2.94
CA TYR A 197 9.11 -3.59 1.97
C TYR A 197 9.62 -2.27 1.39
N PRO A 198 9.13 -1.83 0.22
CA PRO A 198 9.39 -0.49 -0.26
C PRO A 198 8.89 0.58 0.72
N ILE A 199 9.60 1.70 0.80
CA ILE A 199 9.28 2.83 1.69
C ILE A 199 8.05 3.59 1.21
N LYS A 200 7.92 3.75 -0.11
CA LYS A 200 6.85 4.51 -0.76
C LYS A 200 6.64 4.00 -2.18
N ALA A 201 5.41 4.05 -2.64
CA ALA A 201 5.09 3.81 -4.05
C ALA A 201 3.91 4.65 -4.52
N LYS A 202 3.88 4.89 -5.83
CA LYS A 202 2.70 5.34 -6.55
C LYS A 202 2.74 4.76 -7.96
N THR A 203 1.72 3.99 -8.30
CA THR A 203 1.57 3.34 -9.59
C THR A 203 0.20 3.66 -10.18
N PHE A 204 0.09 3.59 -11.48
CA PHE A 204 -1.11 3.95 -12.21
C PHE A 204 -1.59 2.78 -13.07
N ALA A 205 -2.90 2.64 -13.19
CA ALA A 205 -3.50 1.65 -14.05
C ALA A 205 -3.29 2.01 -15.53
N ASP A 206 -3.24 0.98 -16.36
CA ASP A 206 -3.15 1.16 -17.80
C ASP A 206 -4.51 1.52 -18.39
N ILE A 207 -4.56 2.63 -19.11
CA ILE A 207 -5.75 3.08 -19.83
C ILE A 207 -5.39 3.55 -21.23
N THR A 208 -6.33 3.44 -22.16
CA THR A 208 -6.11 3.83 -23.54
C THR A 208 -6.28 5.33 -23.79
N THR A 209 -7.08 6.01 -22.95
CA THR A 209 -7.37 7.45 -23.09
C THR A 209 -7.62 8.10 -21.74
N GLY A 210 -7.26 9.37 -21.56
CA GLY A 210 -7.47 10.17 -20.35
C GLY A 210 -6.33 10.06 -19.33
N ASN A 211 -6.59 10.48 -18.10
CA ASN A 211 -5.63 10.38 -17.00
C ASN A 211 -5.76 9.02 -16.31
N PRO A 212 -4.67 8.24 -16.22
CA PRO A 212 -4.73 6.94 -15.58
C PRO A 212 -5.00 7.08 -14.06
N PRO A 213 -5.96 6.30 -13.52
CA PRO A 213 -6.20 6.27 -12.08
C PRO A 213 -5.02 5.65 -11.35
N VAL A 214 -4.88 5.97 -10.06
CA VAL A 214 -3.91 5.32 -9.18
C VAL A 214 -4.27 3.84 -9.07
N GLN A 215 -3.38 2.96 -9.48
CA GLN A 215 -3.55 1.52 -9.32
C GLN A 215 -3.31 1.12 -7.87
N PHE A 216 -2.15 1.48 -7.33
CA PHE A 216 -1.90 1.46 -5.91
C PHE A 216 -0.94 2.57 -5.49
N ALA A 217 -1.08 2.99 -4.24
CA ALA A 217 -0.14 3.89 -3.58
C ALA A 217 0.03 3.44 -2.12
N PHE A 218 1.22 3.60 -1.59
CA PHE A 218 1.47 3.41 -0.17
C PHE A 218 2.60 4.28 0.34
N ASP A 219 2.51 4.64 1.62
CA ASP A 219 3.54 5.35 2.36
C ASP A 219 3.79 4.64 3.68
N LEU A 220 5.06 4.48 4.06
CA LEU A 220 5.44 3.99 5.38
C LEU A 220 5.11 5.06 6.43
N LEU A 221 4.19 4.74 7.35
CA LEU A 221 3.75 5.63 8.42
C LEU A 221 4.60 5.51 9.68
N ALA A 222 5.00 4.28 10.03
CA ALA A 222 5.82 4.00 11.19
C ALA A 222 6.57 2.67 11.02
N THR A 223 7.70 2.56 11.67
CA THR A 223 8.46 1.32 11.85
C THR A 223 9.20 1.36 13.18
N GLY A 224 9.48 0.22 13.76
CA GLY A 224 10.19 0.13 15.04
C GLY A 224 10.41 -1.29 15.50
N GLN A 225 10.84 -1.41 16.75
CA GLN A 225 11.11 -2.65 17.46
C GLN A 225 10.10 -2.82 18.61
N GLY A 226 9.75 -4.07 18.90
CA GLY A 226 8.75 -4.43 19.92
C GLY A 226 7.34 -4.48 19.37
N GLN A 227 6.42 -5.01 20.19
CA GLN A 227 5.03 -5.12 19.79
C GLN A 227 4.39 -3.74 19.62
N PRO A 228 3.87 -3.40 18.44
CA PRO A 228 3.21 -2.12 18.22
C PRO A 228 1.94 -2.03 19.08
N LYS A 229 1.67 -0.83 19.62
CA LYS A 229 0.40 -0.59 20.29
C LYS A 229 -0.73 -0.67 19.27
N GLN A 230 -1.66 -1.59 19.50
CA GLN A 230 -2.87 -1.64 18.71
C GLN A 230 -3.70 -0.38 18.96
N PRO A 231 -4.16 0.32 17.94
CA PRO A 231 -5.11 1.40 18.10
C PRO A 231 -6.39 0.88 18.77
N GLU A 232 -6.95 1.67 19.65
CA GLU A 232 -8.29 1.37 20.14
C GLU A 232 -9.26 1.52 18.98
N SER A 233 -10.14 0.55 18.81
CA SER A 233 -11.25 0.69 17.90
C SER A 233 -12.06 1.88 18.38
N LYS A 234 -11.99 2.98 17.67
CA LYS A 234 -12.90 4.07 17.89
C LYS A 234 -14.26 3.60 17.38
N SER A 235 -15.09 3.15 18.27
CA SER A 235 -16.53 3.01 18.00
C SER A 235 -17.17 4.41 18.02
N GLU A 236 -16.52 5.38 17.38
CA GLU A 236 -17.22 6.63 17.09
C GLU A 236 -18.30 6.27 16.10
N ILE A 237 -19.53 6.29 16.58
CA ILE A 237 -20.69 6.25 15.71
C ILE A 237 -20.52 7.43 14.77
N PRO A 238 -20.42 7.20 13.46
CA PRO A 238 -20.20 8.28 12.52
C PRO A 238 -21.29 9.33 12.69
N VAL A 239 -20.90 10.60 12.72
CA VAL A 239 -21.81 11.74 12.89
C VAL A 239 -21.85 12.51 11.56
N PRO A 240 -23.04 12.81 11.02
CA PRO A 240 -23.16 13.61 9.81
C PRO A 240 -22.71 15.07 10.04
N PRO A 241 -22.22 15.77 9.01
CA PRO A 241 -22.00 15.28 7.64
C PRO A 241 -20.73 14.45 7.50
N LEU A 242 -20.76 13.45 6.61
CA LEU A 242 -19.56 12.77 6.14
C LEU A 242 -19.25 13.25 4.73
N GLU A 243 -17.99 13.60 4.46
CA GLU A 243 -17.54 13.94 3.12
C GLU A 243 -16.51 12.92 2.64
N GLN A 244 -16.65 12.49 1.40
CA GLN A 244 -15.70 11.58 0.77
C GLN A 244 -15.47 11.94 -0.69
N ARG A 245 -14.21 11.86 -1.12
CA ARG A 245 -13.87 11.85 -2.54
C ARG A 245 -14.20 10.49 -3.13
N THR A 246 -14.71 10.50 -4.36
CA THR A 246 -14.86 9.28 -5.15
C THR A 246 -13.52 8.63 -5.44
N GLU A 247 -13.51 7.39 -5.88
CA GLU A 247 -12.29 6.57 -6.06
C GLU A 247 -11.24 7.24 -6.97
N ARG A 248 -11.68 8.00 -7.97
CA ARG A 248 -10.81 8.74 -8.90
C ARG A 248 -10.50 10.16 -8.43
N GLY A 249 -11.25 10.62 -7.43
CA GLY A 249 -11.14 11.96 -6.90
C GLY A 249 -11.78 13.04 -7.76
N THR A 250 -12.57 12.66 -8.78
CA THR A 250 -13.27 13.61 -9.68
C THR A 250 -14.37 14.34 -8.96
N TYR A 251 -15.07 13.64 -8.03
CA TYR A 251 -16.17 14.21 -7.28
C TYR A 251 -15.93 14.11 -5.77
N ILE A 252 -16.61 15.00 -5.04
CA ILE A 252 -16.75 14.92 -3.58
C ILE A 252 -18.24 14.73 -3.30
N ILE A 253 -18.57 13.73 -2.50
CA ILE A 253 -19.94 13.47 -2.04
C ILE A 253 -20.00 13.81 -0.57
N SER A 254 -20.97 14.64 -0.18
CA SER A 254 -21.32 14.89 1.21
C SER A 254 -22.61 14.15 1.55
N LEU A 255 -22.57 13.34 2.60
CA LEU A 255 -23.71 12.56 3.10
C LEU A 255 -24.13 13.07 4.48
N THR A 256 -25.39 13.43 4.61
CA THR A 256 -26.04 13.77 5.88
C THR A 256 -27.15 12.77 6.18
N TRP A 257 -27.61 12.71 7.43
CA TRP A 257 -28.81 11.93 7.79
C TRP A 257 -29.51 12.48 9.03
N GLU A 258 -30.83 12.25 9.06
CA GLU A 258 -31.72 12.57 10.16
C GLU A 258 -32.64 11.38 10.45
N PRO A 259 -32.80 10.98 11.73
CA PRO A 259 -32.13 11.49 12.93
C PRO A 259 -30.64 11.11 12.98
N VAL A 260 -29.81 11.88 13.68
CA VAL A 260 -28.39 11.64 13.84
C VAL A 260 -28.10 10.23 14.37
N THR A 261 -28.94 9.76 15.31
CA THR A 261 -28.92 8.36 15.77
C THR A 261 -29.87 7.53 14.92
N ILE A 262 -29.35 6.68 14.07
CA ILE A 262 -30.14 5.78 13.23
C ILE A 262 -30.63 4.62 14.09
N LYS A 263 -31.96 4.38 14.11
CA LYS A 263 -32.60 3.29 14.86
C LYS A 263 -33.39 2.39 13.94
N THR A 264 -33.40 1.08 14.27
CA THR A 264 -34.24 0.10 13.58
C THR A 264 -35.72 0.49 13.64
N GLY A 265 -36.46 0.19 12.58
CA GLY A 265 -37.89 0.49 12.45
C GLY A 265 -38.24 1.95 12.17
N ASN A 266 -37.30 2.89 12.34
CA ASN A 266 -37.53 4.31 12.12
C ASN A 266 -37.05 4.70 10.70
N ASN A 267 -37.75 5.69 10.13
CA ASN A 267 -37.31 6.29 8.86
C ASN A 267 -36.06 7.14 9.10
N THR A 268 -35.01 6.86 8.32
CA THR A 268 -33.80 7.67 8.24
C THR A 268 -33.78 8.40 6.90
N LYS A 269 -33.72 9.72 6.95
CA LYS A 269 -33.63 10.58 5.79
C LYS A 269 -32.17 10.90 5.51
N PHE A 270 -31.62 10.37 4.41
CA PHE A 270 -30.28 10.71 3.92
C PHE A 270 -30.35 11.89 2.97
N GLY A 271 -29.54 12.93 3.24
CA GLY A 271 -29.28 14.03 2.31
C GLY A 271 -27.92 13.81 1.64
N ILE A 272 -27.87 14.02 0.34
CA ILE A 272 -26.67 13.82 -0.49
C ILE A 272 -26.38 15.13 -1.21
N ILE A 273 -25.14 15.59 -1.22
CA ILE A 273 -24.69 16.74 -1.99
C ILE A 273 -23.51 16.32 -2.85
N PHE A 274 -23.55 16.68 -4.13
CA PHE A 274 -22.50 16.37 -5.10
C PHE A 274 -21.67 17.62 -5.40
N TYR A 275 -20.34 17.47 -5.37
CA TYR A 275 -19.41 18.53 -5.70
C TYR A 275 -18.38 18.01 -6.71
N ASP A 276 -17.82 18.93 -7.52
CA ASP A 276 -16.62 18.68 -8.30
C ASP A 276 -15.37 18.54 -7.39
N ASP A 277 -14.20 18.31 -7.98
CA ASP A 277 -12.92 18.17 -7.26
C ASP A 277 -12.46 19.46 -6.55
N LYS A 278 -13.05 20.61 -6.92
CA LYS A 278 -12.79 21.95 -6.36
C LYS A 278 -13.83 22.39 -5.34
N LYS A 279 -14.78 21.53 -4.99
CA LYS A 279 -15.93 21.81 -4.12
C LYS A 279 -16.95 22.80 -4.70
N ASN A 280 -17.05 22.95 -6.00
CA ASN A 280 -18.21 23.59 -6.61
C ASN A 280 -19.37 22.58 -6.67
N LEU A 281 -20.60 23.07 -6.53
CA LEU A 281 -21.78 22.22 -6.61
C LEU A 281 -21.92 21.62 -8.02
N GLU A 282 -21.98 20.29 -8.10
CA GLU A 282 -22.16 19.57 -9.36
C GLU A 282 -23.64 19.32 -9.58
N THR A 283 -24.18 19.78 -10.73
CA THR A 283 -25.60 19.67 -11.07
C THR A 283 -25.84 18.59 -12.14
N GLU A 284 -27.10 18.21 -12.35
CA GLU A 284 -27.50 17.19 -13.31
C GLU A 284 -26.76 15.85 -13.13
N VAL A 285 -26.64 15.42 -11.86
CA VAL A 285 -25.95 14.19 -11.48
C VAL A 285 -26.89 13.01 -11.52
N GLY A 286 -26.64 12.06 -12.42
CA GLY A 286 -27.25 10.73 -12.40
C GLY A 286 -26.52 9.83 -11.41
N TYR A 287 -27.27 9.12 -10.57
CA TYR A 287 -26.66 8.29 -9.53
C TYR A 287 -27.52 7.07 -9.15
N ASN A 288 -26.87 6.05 -8.61
CA ASN A 288 -27.51 4.97 -7.89
C ASN A 288 -27.21 5.11 -6.39
N PHE A 289 -28.19 4.80 -5.56
CA PHE A 289 -28.06 4.83 -4.10
C PHE A 289 -28.33 3.42 -3.56
N ALA A 290 -27.43 2.89 -2.76
CA ALA A 290 -27.59 1.60 -2.12
C ALA A 290 -27.13 1.63 -0.67
N VAL A 291 -27.76 0.83 0.17
CA VAL A 291 -27.30 0.53 1.53
C VAL A 291 -27.10 -0.96 1.65
N VAL A 292 -25.92 -1.38 2.10
CA VAL A 292 -25.60 -2.78 2.36
C VAL A 292 -25.26 -2.98 3.84
N ASP A 293 -25.60 -4.16 4.37
CA ASP A 293 -25.24 -4.54 5.74
C ASP A 293 -23.76 -4.96 5.84
N SER A 294 -23.34 -5.32 7.05
CA SER A 294 -21.97 -5.80 7.32
C SER A 294 -21.59 -7.10 6.58
N LYS A 295 -22.57 -7.82 6.04
CA LYS A 295 -22.37 -9.03 5.24
C LYS A 295 -22.39 -8.75 3.75
N GLY A 296 -22.56 -7.48 3.35
CA GLY A 296 -22.69 -7.07 1.95
C GLY A 296 -24.08 -7.33 1.34
N GLN A 297 -25.08 -7.68 2.16
CA GLN A 297 -26.45 -7.88 1.68
C GLN A 297 -27.14 -6.55 1.46
N LEU A 298 -27.87 -6.41 0.37
CA LEU A 298 -28.62 -5.20 0.05
C LEU A 298 -29.76 -4.99 1.04
N VAL A 299 -29.72 -3.87 1.77
CA VAL A 299 -30.76 -3.42 2.67
C VAL A 299 -31.76 -2.51 1.95
N PHE A 300 -31.24 -1.65 1.09
CA PHE A 300 -32.03 -0.68 0.32
C PHE A 300 -31.28 -0.34 -0.97
N GLY A 301 -32.01 -0.15 -2.07
CA GLY A 301 -31.44 0.25 -3.36
C GLY A 301 -32.41 1.11 -4.18
N LYS A 302 -31.85 2.11 -4.85
CA LYS A 302 -32.52 2.96 -5.85
C LYS A 302 -31.53 3.20 -6.98
N ASP A 303 -31.91 2.76 -8.17
CA ASP A 303 -31.12 2.96 -9.39
C ASP A 303 -31.67 4.12 -10.22
N ASN A 304 -30.84 4.65 -11.10
CA ASN A 304 -31.19 5.67 -12.10
C ASN A 304 -31.86 6.91 -11.51
N GLN A 305 -31.35 7.39 -10.37
CA GLN A 305 -31.80 8.63 -9.74
C GLN A 305 -31.14 9.83 -10.42
N LEU A 306 -31.81 10.96 -10.46
CA LEU A 306 -31.28 12.22 -10.99
C LEU A 306 -31.36 13.32 -9.93
N SER A 307 -30.25 13.99 -9.74
CA SER A 307 -30.15 15.23 -8.95
C SER A 307 -29.94 16.40 -9.90
N ASN A 308 -30.98 17.23 -10.10
CA ASN A 308 -30.90 18.35 -11.04
C ASN A 308 -30.08 19.52 -10.48
N ASP A 309 -30.14 19.74 -9.17
CA ASP A 309 -29.55 20.88 -8.46
C ASP A 309 -28.31 20.50 -7.62
N GLY A 310 -27.76 19.31 -7.81
CA GLY A 310 -26.61 18.83 -7.04
C GLY A 310 -26.97 18.31 -5.65
N THR A 311 -28.27 18.24 -5.30
CA THR A 311 -28.74 17.70 -4.03
C THR A 311 -29.73 16.56 -4.22
N ALA A 312 -29.76 15.62 -3.30
CA ALA A 312 -30.68 14.50 -3.35
C ALA A 312 -31.09 14.04 -1.95
N VAL A 313 -32.23 13.35 -1.87
CA VAL A 313 -32.75 12.79 -0.61
C VAL A 313 -33.20 11.37 -0.82
N GLN A 314 -32.81 10.47 0.10
CA GLN A 314 -33.29 9.09 0.16
C GLN A 314 -33.81 8.76 1.56
N ASN A 315 -34.91 8.01 1.62
CA ASN A 315 -35.49 7.57 2.88
C ASN A 315 -35.31 6.05 3.02
N VAL A 316 -34.76 5.63 4.15
CA VAL A 316 -34.44 4.22 4.42
C VAL A 316 -34.97 3.81 5.79
N ILE A 317 -35.60 2.65 5.88
CA ILE A 317 -36.01 2.02 7.14
C ILE A 317 -35.14 0.77 7.32
N PHE A 318 -34.33 0.75 8.37
CA PHE A 318 -33.49 -0.38 8.71
C PHE A 318 -34.26 -1.40 9.55
N GLN A 319 -34.17 -2.68 9.19
CA GLN A 319 -34.84 -3.75 9.92
C GLN A 319 -33.97 -4.36 11.02
N ASN A 320 -32.65 -4.28 10.86
CA ASN A 320 -31.69 -4.90 11.78
C ASN A 320 -30.67 -3.87 12.27
N PRO A 321 -30.22 -3.94 13.53
CA PRO A 321 -29.16 -3.11 14.04
C PRO A 321 -27.79 -3.63 13.52
N GLY A 322 -26.80 -2.76 13.54
CA GLY A 322 -25.41 -3.10 13.20
C GLY A 322 -24.77 -2.13 12.22
N PRO A 323 -23.52 -2.39 11.86
CA PRO A 323 -22.81 -1.61 10.85
C PRO A 323 -23.45 -1.80 9.47
N ALA A 324 -23.56 -0.70 8.73
CA ALA A 324 -24.01 -0.69 7.34
C ALA A 324 -23.16 0.28 6.52
N THR A 325 -23.17 0.13 5.20
CA THR A 325 -22.46 1.00 4.27
C THR A 325 -23.44 1.62 3.28
N VAL A 326 -23.47 2.93 3.21
CA VAL A 326 -24.17 3.69 2.17
C VAL A 326 -23.23 3.82 0.98
N LYS A 327 -23.69 3.43 -0.22
CA LYS A 327 -22.99 3.55 -1.48
C LYS A 327 -23.72 4.50 -2.39
N VAL A 328 -23.00 5.48 -2.94
CA VAL A 328 -23.52 6.43 -3.91
C VAL A 328 -22.67 6.30 -5.17
N LEU A 329 -23.23 5.74 -6.22
CA LEU A 329 -22.57 5.49 -7.50
C LEU A 329 -22.99 6.59 -8.48
N ILE A 330 -22.05 7.44 -8.89
CA ILE A 330 -22.30 8.46 -9.92
C ILE A 330 -22.22 7.79 -11.30
N THR A 331 -23.28 7.90 -12.09
CA THR A 331 -23.41 7.31 -13.43
C THR A 331 -23.31 8.35 -14.54
N THR A 332 -23.73 9.59 -14.26
CA THR A 332 -23.62 10.74 -15.18
C THR A 332 -23.34 12.00 -14.36
N ALA A 333 -22.71 13.01 -14.94
CA ALA A 333 -22.52 14.31 -14.32
C ALA A 333 -22.44 15.40 -15.39
N GLY A 334 -23.03 16.57 -15.11
CA GLY A 334 -23.09 17.72 -16.04
C GLY A 334 -23.88 17.40 -17.32
N SER A 335 -24.84 18.23 -17.68
CA SER A 335 -25.66 18.15 -18.92
C SER A 335 -26.04 16.75 -19.44
N GLY A 336 -26.17 15.76 -18.55
CA GLY A 336 -26.62 14.40 -18.89
C GLY A 336 -25.67 13.57 -19.75
N SER A 337 -24.44 14.01 -19.98
CA SER A 337 -23.44 13.16 -20.64
C SER A 337 -23.04 12.03 -19.72
N PRO A 338 -23.04 10.74 -20.20
CA PRO A 338 -22.50 9.66 -19.41
C PRO A 338 -21.09 10.05 -18.96
N SER A 339 -20.83 10.01 -17.66
CA SER A 339 -19.44 10.10 -17.22
C SER A 339 -18.71 8.93 -17.91
N ASN A 340 -17.56 9.18 -18.51
CA ASN A 340 -16.79 8.11 -19.15
C ASN A 340 -16.41 7.00 -18.16
N PHE A 341 -16.74 7.20 -16.87
CA PHE A 341 -16.41 6.30 -15.80
C PHE A 341 -17.40 6.45 -14.65
N VAL A 342 -17.93 5.34 -14.20
CA VAL A 342 -18.71 5.24 -12.97
C VAL A 342 -17.79 5.42 -11.77
N GLU A 343 -18.17 6.29 -10.82
CA GLU A 343 -17.39 6.55 -9.61
C GLU A 343 -18.27 6.41 -8.36
N THR A 344 -17.71 5.85 -7.30
CA THR A 344 -18.45 5.53 -6.07
C THR A 344 -17.92 6.30 -4.86
N GLY A 345 -18.82 6.83 -4.03
CA GLY A 345 -18.57 7.20 -2.65
C GLY A 345 -19.17 6.16 -1.71
N GLN A 346 -18.46 5.79 -0.63
CA GLN A 346 -18.93 4.81 0.35
C GLN A 346 -18.80 5.35 1.77
N PHE A 347 -19.88 5.28 2.56
CA PHE A 347 -19.94 5.85 3.89
C PHE A 347 -20.34 4.77 4.90
N GLY A 348 -19.51 4.56 5.91
CA GLY A 348 -19.86 3.71 7.04
C GLY A 348 -20.87 4.38 7.95
N ILE A 349 -21.91 3.67 8.35
CA ILE A 349 -22.91 4.10 9.33
C ILE A 349 -23.19 3.01 10.35
N VAL A 350 -23.78 3.35 11.47
CA VAL A 350 -24.18 2.40 12.52
C VAL A 350 -25.66 2.55 12.82
N VAL A 351 -26.40 1.46 12.70
CA VAL A 351 -27.82 1.33 13.08
C VAL A 351 -27.90 0.76 14.49
N GLN A 352 -28.64 1.43 15.37
CA GLN A 352 -28.86 1.04 16.77
C GLN A 352 -30.22 0.37 16.98
#